data_445a8ade9cd55076b60e979a10b47cef
#
_entry.id   445a8ade9cd55076b60e979a10b47cef
#
_cell.length_a   1.000
_cell.length_b   1.000
_cell.length_c   1.000
_cell.angle_alpha   90.00
_cell.angle_beta   90.00
_cell.angle_gamma   90.00
#
_symmetry.space_group_name_H-M   'P 1'
#
loop_
_entity.id
_entity.type
_entity.pdbx_description
1 polymer ?
#
loop_
_entity_poly.entity_id
_entity_poly.type
_entity_poly.pdbx_seq_one_letter_code
_entity_poly.pdbx_strand_id
1 'polypeptide(L)'
;MYLCSMESTFFYNLQGTLASNEQLHQMAQELEASGAEYLLLQLQEGDYQLDDIELRRLQNVLRDSGAPMLYANYRRAEEEEKDALQKVELIDYQFGSLRDDFDFGPLVLLQASAVLEADGFVKGDWVDEEDALSYKSDLKYAAWYQLRLILSLRALPFHLNEQGYTFVPRKRAENAEQRQFAYVDPRNREVQVEYEQVVTQHLRDLDALVDAKALKSAQSVEAEANAAVNDIVASVVIPVFNRVKTIRDAIQSALSQECAFPFNVLVVDNYSTDGTGQIISELAQVDPRVVHIVPESKTLNIGGCWNRAVSDARCGKFVVQLDSDDMYSSPRTLQQVVDAFREQDCMAVVGSYSLTDFDLRPLPPGLIDHKEWTPENGMNNALRINGLGAPRAFRRDLLLAHPLPNTSYGEDYAAMLRISREYRIGRIYTSLYNCRRWTGNSDAALSPERINQNNLYKDRIRSIELQARVRKE
;
A
#
# COMPACT_ATOMS: atom_id res chain seq x y z
N MET A 1 35.39 30.62 -16.03
CA MET A 1 34.01 30.59 -15.60
C MET A 1 33.63 29.14 -15.23
N TYR A 2 34.41 28.46 -14.37
CA TYR A 2 34.28 27.02 -14.06
C TYR A 2 34.39 26.69 -12.56
N LEU A 3 34.05 27.65 -11.66
CA LEU A 3 34.19 27.50 -10.19
C LEU A 3 32.83 27.56 -9.45
N CYS A 4 31.69 27.46 -10.14
CA CYS A 4 30.41 27.84 -9.55
C CYS A 4 29.47 26.69 -9.13
N SER A 5 29.86 25.39 -9.20
CA SER A 5 28.88 24.31 -8.97
C SER A 5 28.80 23.83 -7.54
N MET A 6 29.87 23.87 -6.76
CA MET A 6 29.80 23.56 -5.31
C MET A 6 29.33 24.76 -4.48
N GLU A 7 29.67 26.00 -4.88
CA GLU A 7 29.28 27.22 -4.17
C GLU A 7 27.75 27.48 -4.17
N SER A 8 27.01 26.89 -5.12
CA SER A 8 25.55 27.04 -5.20
C SER A 8 24.75 25.93 -4.51
N THR A 9 25.39 24.96 -3.86
CA THR A 9 24.74 23.80 -3.24
C THR A 9 25.06 23.73 -1.74
N PHE A 10 24.00 23.78 -0.93
CA PHE A 10 24.08 23.50 0.49
C PHE A 10 23.83 22.02 0.74
N PHE A 11 24.66 21.40 1.55
CA PHE A 11 24.53 19.98 1.94
C PHE A 11 23.96 19.86 3.35
N TYR A 12 22.95 19.00 3.51
CA TYR A 12 22.37 18.69 4.81
C TYR A 12 22.16 17.18 4.97
N ASN A 13 22.49 16.65 6.16
CA ASN A 13 22.28 15.26 6.50
C ASN A 13 21.13 15.13 7.49
N LEU A 14 19.99 14.59 7.01
CA LEU A 14 18.79 14.40 7.82
C LEU A 14 18.87 13.17 8.73
N GLN A 15 19.83 12.28 8.49
CA GLN A 15 20.07 11.03 9.26
C GLN A 15 18.86 10.06 9.27
N GLY A 16 18.00 10.14 8.28
CA GLY A 16 16.81 9.30 8.14
C GLY A 16 15.60 10.07 7.62
N THR A 17 14.52 9.37 7.37
CA THR A 17 13.26 9.96 6.88
C THR A 17 12.28 10.31 7.99
N LEU A 18 12.54 9.86 9.24
CA LEU A 18 11.76 10.24 10.41
C LEU A 18 12.33 11.56 10.97
N ALA A 19 11.77 12.68 10.54
CA ALA A 19 12.23 14.01 10.90
C ALA A 19 11.13 14.83 11.56
N SER A 20 11.54 15.73 12.48
CA SER A 20 10.64 16.68 13.10
C SER A 20 10.56 18.00 12.30
N ASN A 21 9.50 18.79 12.53
CA ASN A 21 9.43 20.13 11.97
C ASN A 21 10.57 21.03 12.47
N GLU A 22 11.01 20.86 13.72
CA GLU A 22 12.14 21.61 14.27
C GLU A 22 13.43 21.38 13.46
N GLN A 23 13.73 20.10 13.12
CA GLN A 23 14.88 19.76 12.28
C GLN A 23 14.79 20.36 10.87
N LEU A 24 13.62 20.29 10.22
CA LEU A 24 13.45 20.87 8.89
C LEU A 24 13.48 22.38 8.91
N HIS A 25 12.95 23.00 9.96
CA HIS A 25 13.03 24.43 10.15
C HIS A 25 14.47 24.90 10.34
N GLN A 26 15.26 24.21 11.18
CA GLN A 26 16.69 24.51 11.33
C GLN A 26 17.41 24.37 9.99
N MET A 27 17.15 23.29 9.24
CA MET A 27 17.71 23.09 7.89
C MET A 27 17.36 24.24 6.95
N ALA A 28 16.12 24.72 6.96
CA ALA A 28 15.70 25.85 6.13
C ALA A 28 16.41 27.15 6.51
N GLN A 29 16.60 27.44 7.79
CA GLN A 29 17.36 28.62 8.27
C GLN A 29 18.82 28.57 7.82
N GLU A 30 19.48 27.41 7.96
CA GLU A 30 20.87 27.22 7.52
C GLU A 30 20.99 27.34 5.99
N LEU A 31 20.01 26.78 5.24
CA LEU A 31 19.93 26.91 3.79
C LEU A 31 19.78 28.38 3.35
N GLU A 32 18.87 29.13 3.96
CA GLU A 32 18.67 30.55 3.68
C GLU A 32 19.94 31.36 3.97
N ALA A 33 20.57 31.13 5.12
CA ALA A 33 21.81 31.79 5.51
C ALA A 33 22.98 31.50 4.56
N SER A 34 22.99 30.32 3.92
CA SER A 34 24.02 29.92 2.96
C SER A 34 23.93 30.65 1.61
N GLY A 35 22.73 31.15 1.27
CA GLY A 35 22.44 31.72 -0.05
C GLY A 35 22.53 30.75 -1.21
N ALA A 36 22.53 29.43 -0.96
CA ALA A 36 22.62 28.40 -1.99
C ALA A 36 21.35 28.33 -2.84
N GLU A 37 21.49 27.96 -4.11
CA GLU A 37 20.38 27.74 -5.06
C GLU A 37 19.76 26.34 -4.89
N TYR A 38 20.55 25.38 -4.41
CA TYR A 38 20.18 23.99 -4.28
C TYR A 38 20.47 23.45 -2.88
N LEU A 39 19.63 22.53 -2.44
CA LEU A 39 19.84 21.70 -1.25
C LEU A 39 20.08 20.26 -1.69
N LEU A 40 21.28 19.72 -1.38
CA LEU A 40 21.55 18.29 -1.48
C LEU A 40 21.27 17.65 -0.11
N LEU A 41 20.18 16.90 -0.03
CA LEU A 41 19.68 16.31 1.20
C LEU A 41 19.98 14.81 1.26
N GLN A 42 20.71 14.40 2.31
CA GLN A 42 20.98 13.00 2.58
C GLN A 42 19.90 12.41 3.49
N LEU A 43 19.22 11.35 3.00
CA LEU A 43 18.08 10.67 3.66
C LEU A 43 18.49 9.39 4.41
N GLN A 44 19.66 8.83 4.16
CA GLN A 44 20.12 7.58 4.76
C GLN A 44 21.53 7.74 5.34
N GLU A 45 21.80 7.07 6.46
CA GLU A 45 23.14 7.06 7.06
C GLU A 45 24.13 6.30 6.18
N GLY A 46 25.22 6.95 5.81
CA GLY A 46 26.29 6.36 4.98
C GLY A 46 27.20 7.41 4.39
N ASP A 47 28.17 6.94 3.63
CA ASP A 47 29.07 7.79 2.87
C ASP A 47 28.62 7.78 1.40
N TYR A 48 28.81 8.90 0.71
CA TYR A 48 28.51 8.97 -0.72
C TYR A 48 29.70 9.53 -1.49
N GLN A 49 29.78 9.15 -2.76
CA GLN A 49 30.71 9.69 -3.72
C GLN A 49 29.92 10.31 -4.86
N LEU A 50 30.07 11.60 -5.02
CA LEU A 50 29.43 12.43 -6.02
C LEU A 50 30.46 13.46 -6.47
N ASP A 51 30.90 13.37 -7.71
CA ASP A 51 31.88 14.32 -8.25
C ASP A 51 31.19 15.58 -8.82
N ASP A 52 32.01 16.58 -9.18
CA ASP A 52 31.50 17.85 -9.70
C ASP A 52 30.76 17.73 -11.03
N ILE A 53 31.06 16.71 -11.83
CA ILE A 53 30.37 16.46 -13.11
C ILE A 53 28.99 15.87 -12.86
N GLU A 54 28.95 14.87 -11.98
CA GLU A 54 27.71 14.23 -11.55
C GLU A 54 26.79 15.28 -10.86
N LEU A 55 27.30 16.08 -9.94
CA LEU A 55 26.52 17.13 -9.27
C LEU A 55 25.97 18.16 -10.28
N ARG A 56 26.79 18.65 -11.20
CA ARG A 56 26.34 19.57 -12.27
C ARG A 56 25.27 18.95 -13.16
N ARG A 57 25.38 17.64 -13.44
CA ARG A 57 24.35 16.92 -14.21
C ARG A 57 23.01 16.95 -13.48
N LEU A 58 23.00 16.63 -12.17
CA LEU A 58 21.79 16.68 -11.34
C LEU A 58 21.20 18.09 -11.28
N GLN A 59 22.01 19.13 -11.03
CA GLN A 59 21.57 20.53 -11.00
C GLN A 59 20.96 20.98 -12.34
N ASN A 60 21.59 20.67 -13.46
CA ASN A 60 21.07 21.02 -14.79
C ASN A 60 19.71 20.35 -15.04
N VAL A 61 19.58 19.05 -14.72
CA VAL A 61 18.31 18.35 -14.91
C VAL A 61 17.22 18.89 -13.99
N LEU A 62 17.53 19.18 -12.72
CA LEU A 62 16.58 19.77 -11.79
C LEU A 62 16.06 21.12 -12.31
N ARG A 63 16.98 22.00 -12.75
CA ARG A 63 16.62 23.31 -13.33
C ARG A 63 15.80 23.16 -14.60
N ASP A 64 16.24 22.31 -15.54
CA ASP A 64 15.66 22.19 -16.86
C ASP A 64 14.31 21.45 -16.82
N SER A 65 14.09 20.55 -15.85
CA SER A 65 12.80 19.88 -15.62
C SER A 65 11.76 20.79 -14.96
N GLY A 66 12.19 21.84 -14.25
CA GLY A 66 11.31 22.69 -13.45
C GLY A 66 10.71 21.99 -12.22
N ALA A 67 11.16 20.78 -11.88
CA ALA A 67 10.71 20.07 -10.71
C ALA A 67 11.28 20.69 -9.42
N PRO A 68 10.56 20.68 -8.29
CA PRO A 68 11.09 21.16 -7.01
C PRO A 68 12.11 20.21 -6.38
N MET A 69 12.09 18.95 -6.77
CA MET A 69 12.93 17.87 -6.24
C MET A 69 13.34 16.89 -7.33
N LEU A 70 14.58 16.43 -7.28
CA LEU A 70 15.15 15.41 -8.16
C LEU A 70 15.79 14.30 -7.33
N TYR A 71 15.63 13.06 -7.77
CA TYR A 71 16.34 11.88 -7.27
C TYR A 71 16.82 11.02 -8.45
N ALA A 72 17.82 10.19 -8.22
CA ALA A 72 18.44 9.41 -9.29
C ALA A 72 18.71 7.98 -8.85
N ASN A 73 18.82 7.06 -9.80
CA ASN A 73 19.41 5.76 -9.55
C ASN A 73 20.83 5.93 -9.03
N TYR A 74 21.34 4.92 -8.32
CA TYR A 74 22.66 5.02 -7.72
C TYR A 74 23.40 3.68 -7.74
N ARG A 75 24.71 3.73 -7.48
CA ARG A 75 25.54 2.55 -7.25
C ARG A 75 25.68 2.35 -5.75
N ARG A 76 25.42 1.15 -5.29
CA ARG A 76 25.64 0.75 -3.90
C ARG A 76 26.96 -0.03 -3.81
N ALA A 77 27.83 0.35 -2.88
CA ALA A 77 29.01 -0.39 -2.50
C ALA A 77 28.85 -0.93 -1.08
N GLU A 78 29.29 -2.14 -0.81
CA GLU A 78 29.40 -2.67 0.55
C GLU A 78 30.74 -2.20 1.16
N GLU A 79 30.77 -1.96 2.48
CA GLU A 79 31.95 -1.40 3.17
C GLU A 79 33.20 -2.30 3.03
N GLU A 80 32.98 -3.63 2.96
CA GLU A 80 34.03 -4.65 2.84
C GLU A 80 34.45 -4.93 1.39
N GLU A 81 33.60 -4.58 0.40
CA GLU A 81 33.80 -4.84 -1.04
C GLU A 81 33.52 -3.57 -1.85
N LYS A 82 34.30 -2.51 -1.61
CA LYS A 82 34.09 -1.19 -2.26
C LYS A 82 34.16 -1.20 -3.78
N ASP A 83 34.82 -2.19 -4.35
CA ASP A 83 34.95 -2.35 -5.80
C ASP A 83 33.78 -3.11 -6.45
N ALA A 84 32.95 -3.78 -5.67
CA ALA A 84 31.76 -4.49 -6.15
C ALA A 84 30.53 -3.55 -6.12
N LEU A 85 30.37 -2.75 -7.19
CA LEU A 85 29.27 -1.80 -7.32
C LEU A 85 28.00 -2.48 -7.81
N GLN A 86 26.96 -2.50 -6.96
CA GLN A 86 25.61 -2.92 -7.33
C GLN A 86 24.81 -1.72 -7.85
N LYS A 87 24.23 -1.83 -9.04
CA LYS A 87 23.28 -0.83 -9.53
C LYS A 87 21.95 -0.96 -8.77
N VAL A 88 21.45 0.15 -8.28
CA VAL A 88 20.13 0.25 -7.66
C VAL A 88 19.26 1.15 -8.54
N GLU A 89 18.19 0.57 -9.05
CA GLU A 89 17.20 1.26 -9.86
C GLU A 89 16.01 1.64 -9.00
N LEU A 90 15.62 2.89 -9.06
CA LEU A 90 14.44 3.46 -8.41
C LEU A 90 13.28 3.50 -9.40
N ILE A 91 12.10 3.87 -8.92
CA ILE A 91 10.89 3.97 -9.75
C ILE A 91 10.45 5.43 -9.89
N ASP A 92 9.75 5.73 -10.99
CA ASP A 92 9.20 7.07 -11.24
C ASP A 92 8.13 7.43 -10.20
N TYR A 93 8.19 8.66 -9.68
CA TYR A 93 7.16 9.22 -8.83
C TYR A 93 5.92 9.54 -9.66
N GLN A 94 4.77 9.06 -9.22
CA GLN A 94 3.48 9.30 -9.84
C GLN A 94 2.60 10.19 -8.97
N PHE A 95 1.56 10.77 -9.52
CA PHE A 95 0.59 11.59 -8.80
C PHE A 95 0.04 10.90 -7.53
N GLY A 96 -0.14 9.58 -7.57
CA GLY A 96 -0.58 8.76 -6.43
C GLY A 96 0.54 8.12 -5.61
N SER A 97 1.80 8.51 -5.77
CA SER A 97 2.91 7.97 -4.96
C SER A 97 2.90 8.54 -3.53
N LEU A 98 1.73 8.44 -2.86
CA LEU A 98 1.49 8.99 -1.52
C LEU A 98 1.95 8.07 -0.39
N ARG A 99 2.39 6.84 -0.69
CA ARG A 99 2.84 5.90 0.34
C ARG A 99 4.04 6.44 1.11
N ASP A 100 4.04 6.25 2.41
CA ASP A 100 5.08 6.75 3.31
C ASP A 100 6.47 6.11 3.08
N ASP A 101 6.51 4.90 2.55
CA ASP A 101 7.70 4.12 2.24
C ASP A 101 8.23 4.31 0.81
N PHE A 102 7.86 5.41 0.11
CA PHE A 102 8.40 5.67 -1.21
C PHE A 102 9.92 5.90 -1.14
N ASP A 103 10.67 5.11 -1.92
CA ASP A 103 12.14 5.15 -1.94
C ASP A 103 12.65 6.17 -2.96
N PHE A 104 13.22 7.26 -2.45
CA PHE A 104 13.93 8.28 -3.25
C PHE A 104 15.44 8.01 -3.34
N GLY A 105 15.91 6.91 -2.77
CA GLY A 105 17.33 6.65 -2.57
C GLY A 105 17.94 7.45 -1.42
N PRO A 106 19.27 7.32 -1.22
CA PRO A 106 20.00 7.98 -0.15
C PRO A 106 20.14 9.49 -0.28
N LEU A 107 20.14 10.03 -1.50
CA LEU A 107 20.34 11.46 -1.79
C LEU A 107 19.21 11.99 -2.67
N VAL A 108 18.75 13.20 -2.36
CA VAL A 108 17.83 13.99 -3.20
C VAL A 108 18.37 15.41 -3.36
N LEU A 109 18.15 15.99 -4.53
CA LEU A 109 18.49 17.38 -4.83
C LEU A 109 17.20 18.20 -4.90
N LEU A 110 17.13 19.32 -4.17
CA LEU A 110 15.95 20.17 -4.08
C LEU A 110 16.30 21.61 -4.51
N GLN A 111 15.33 22.32 -5.09
CA GLN A 111 15.41 23.76 -5.27
C GLN A 111 15.30 24.45 -3.92
N ALA A 112 16.28 25.27 -3.54
CA ALA A 112 16.28 25.99 -2.27
C ALA A 112 15.03 26.85 -2.10
N SER A 113 14.64 27.60 -3.15
CA SER A 113 13.44 28.43 -3.12
C SER A 113 12.16 27.66 -2.81
N ALA A 114 12.02 26.42 -3.33
CA ALA A 114 10.86 25.58 -3.07
C ALA A 114 10.82 25.07 -1.62
N VAL A 115 12.00 24.75 -1.05
CA VAL A 115 12.13 24.33 0.35
C VAL A 115 11.78 25.47 1.31
N LEU A 116 12.32 26.68 1.07
CA LEU A 116 12.07 27.85 1.91
C LEU A 116 10.60 28.28 1.88
N GLU A 117 9.97 28.22 0.71
CA GLU A 117 8.54 28.49 0.60
C GLU A 117 7.70 27.43 1.33
N ALA A 118 8.04 26.14 1.22
CA ALA A 118 7.36 25.08 1.97
C ALA A 118 7.49 25.26 3.49
N ASP A 119 8.66 25.68 4.00
CA ASP A 119 8.88 26.00 5.40
C ASP A 119 8.01 27.21 5.85
N GLY A 120 7.86 28.23 5.00
CA GLY A 120 6.96 29.37 5.23
C GLY A 120 5.49 28.94 5.35
N PHE A 121 5.02 28.03 4.52
CA PHE A 121 3.66 27.44 4.64
C PHE A 121 3.45 26.72 5.97
N VAL A 122 4.44 25.95 6.42
CA VAL A 122 4.36 25.22 7.71
C VAL A 122 4.33 26.19 8.90
N LYS A 123 5.02 27.32 8.81
CA LYS A 123 5.00 28.39 9.85
C LYS A 123 3.74 29.23 9.84
N GLY A 124 3.00 29.24 8.72
CA GLY A 124 1.85 30.13 8.55
C GLY A 124 2.21 31.54 8.12
N ASP A 125 3.44 31.76 7.64
CA ASP A 125 3.93 33.10 7.21
C ASP A 125 3.21 33.64 5.96
N TRP A 126 2.48 32.78 5.23
CA TRP A 126 1.90 33.06 3.92
C TRP A 126 0.38 32.91 3.86
N VAL A 127 -0.32 32.96 5.00
CA VAL A 127 -1.74 32.60 5.06
C VAL A 127 -2.60 33.85 5.12
N ASP A 128 -3.44 34.07 4.10
CA ASP A 128 -4.66 34.89 4.24
C ASP A 128 -5.64 34.13 5.16
N GLU A 129 -6.25 34.83 6.12
CA GLU A 129 -7.04 34.25 7.22
C GLU A 129 -8.22 33.35 6.79
N GLU A 130 -8.65 33.40 5.52
CA GLU A 130 -9.75 32.58 4.98
C GLU A 130 -9.32 31.27 4.33
N ASP A 131 -8.06 31.13 3.90
CA ASP A 131 -7.51 29.95 3.19
C ASP A 131 -6.37 29.24 3.94
N ALA A 132 -6.36 29.34 5.28
CA ALA A 132 -5.31 28.74 6.11
C ALA A 132 -5.16 27.23 5.84
N LEU A 133 -4.30 26.87 4.87
CA LEU A 133 -3.75 25.53 4.74
C LEU A 133 -3.02 25.23 6.06
N SER A 134 -3.73 24.60 7.01
CA SER A 134 -3.19 24.37 8.34
C SER A 134 -2.24 23.17 8.31
N TYR A 135 -1.04 23.36 7.75
CA TYR A 135 0.02 22.37 7.87
C TYR A 135 0.40 22.18 9.34
N LYS A 136 0.74 20.94 9.70
CA LYS A 136 1.19 20.63 11.04
C LYS A 136 2.59 21.21 11.27
N SER A 137 2.74 22.01 12.31
CA SER A 137 4.01 22.65 12.71
C SER A 137 4.69 21.95 13.89
N ASP A 138 4.08 20.89 14.43
CA ASP A 138 4.52 20.16 15.63
C ASP A 138 4.83 18.68 15.40
N LEU A 139 5.06 18.28 14.16
CA LEU A 139 5.39 16.91 13.81
C LEU A 139 6.76 16.51 14.36
N LYS A 140 6.82 15.31 14.93
CA LYS A 140 8.05 14.70 15.47
C LYS A 140 8.70 13.73 14.50
N TYR A 141 7.93 13.14 13.60
CA TYR A 141 8.36 12.04 12.72
C TYR A 141 8.05 12.26 11.25
N ALA A 142 7.00 13.00 10.90
CA ALA A 142 6.46 13.06 9.54
C ALA A 142 6.81 14.35 8.78
N ALA A 143 7.73 15.19 9.26
CA ALA A 143 8.02 16.46 8.62
C ALA A 143 8.64 16.31 7.22
N TRP A 144 9.54 15.33 7.00
CA TRP A 144 10.03 15.01 5.65
C TRP A 144 8.89 14.56 4.73
N TYR A 145 7.98 13.72 5.22
CA TYR A 145 6.81 13.30 4.46
C TYR A 145 5.91 14.49 4.10
N GLN A 146 5.70 15.41 5.01
CA GLN A 146 4.96 16.66 4.76
C GLN A 146 5.67 17.53 3.70
N LEU A 147 6.97 17.78 3.86
CA LEU A 147 7.74 18.57 2.90
C LEU A 147 7.63 18.03 1.48
N ARG A 148 7.85 16.73 1.26
CA ARG A 148 7.79 16.15 -0.07
C ARG A 148 6.39 16.21 -0.71
N LEU A 149 5.33 16.11 0.11
CA LEU A 149 3.95 16.23 -0.38
C LEU A 149 3.62 17.70 -0.72
N ILE A 150 4.06 18.68 0.07
CA ILE A 150 3.92 20.11 -0.27
C ILE A 150 4.63 20.41 -1.60
N LEU A 151 5.86 19.95 -1.77
CA LEU A 151 6.62 20.12 -3.01
C LEU A 151 5.89 19.50 -4.22
N SER A 152 5.26 18.33 -4.04
CA SER A 152 4.54 17.63 -5.11
C SER A 152 3.26 18.34 -5.58
N LEU A 153 2.72 19.30 -4.81
CA LEU A 153 1.59 20.14 -5.24
C LEU A 153 1.97 21.10 -6.37
N ARG A 154 3.24 21.50 -6.44
CA ARG A 154 3.75 22.38 -7.51
C ARG A 154 4.05 21.62 -8.80
N ALA A 155 4.88 20.59 -8.66
CA ALA A 155 5.24 19.66 -9.71
C ALA A 155 5.71 18.34 -9.07
N LEU A 156 5.54 17.23 -9.78
CA LEU A 156 5.97 15.94 -9.27
C LEU A 156 7.51 15.89 -9.17
N PRO A 157 8.06 15.23 -8.14
CA PRO A 157 9.48 14.92 -8.06
C PRO A 157 9.99 14.25 -9.34
N PHE A 158 11.13 14.69 -9.85
CA PHE A 158 11.71 14.17 -11.09
C PHE A 158 12.67 13.01 -10.80
N HIS A 159 12.43 11.87 -11.40
CA HIS A 159 13.35 10.72 -11.37
C HIS A 159 14.32 10.80 -12.55
N LEU A 160 15.59 10.93 -12.26
CA LEU A 160 16.65 10.79 -13.28
C LEU A 160 17.08 9.32 -13.35
N ASN A 161 16.67 8.63 -14.41
CA ASN A 161 17.03 7.23 -14.64
C ASN A 161 18.50 7.09 -15.12
N GLU A 162 19.42 7.64 -14.33
CA GLU A 162 20.88 7.58 -14.53
C GLU A 162 21.55 7.23 -13.18
N GLN A 163 22.72 6.61 -13.22
CA GLN A 163 23.49 6.30 -12.00
C GLN A 163 24.21 7.57 -11.50
N GLY A 164 23.49 8.39 -10.73
CA GLY A 164 23.88 9.74 -10.34
C GLY A 164 25.00 9.83 -9.31
N TYR A 165 25.23 8.79 -8.49
CA TYR A 165 26.24 8.79 -7.42
C TYR A 165 26.52 7.36 -6.94
N THR A 166 27.53 7.22 -6.05
CA THR A 166 27.78 5.96 -5.32
C THR A 166 27.48 6.15 -3.84
N PHE A 167 26.84 5.18 -3.20
CA PHE A 167 26.50 5.19 -1.78
C PHE A 167 27.03 3.96 -1.05
N VAL A 168 27.63 4.18 0.12
CA VAL A 168 28.15 3.15 1.03
C VAL A 168 27.37 3.25 2.33
N PRO A 169 26.40 2.36 2.60
CA PRO A 169 25.60 2.43 3.83
C PRO A 169 26.45 2.10 5.07
N ARG A 170 26.29 2.84 6.16
CA ARG A 170 26.97 2.58 7.45
C ARG A 170 26.30 1.48 8.27
N LYS A 171 25.00 1.29 8.08
CA LYS A 171 24.23 0.24 8.76
C LYS A 171 23.75 -0.79 7.75
N ARG A 172 23.80 -2.07 8.14
CA ARG A 172 23.18 -3.14 7.36
C ARG A 172 21.67 -2.86 7.23
N ALA A 173 21.14 -2.92 6.00
CA ALA A 173 19.72 -2.74 5.77
C ALA A 173 18.90 -3.72 6.62
N GLU A 174 17.82 -3.23 7.23
CA GLU A 174 16.83 -4.10 7.88
C GLU A 174 16.32 -5.15 6.90
N ASN A 175 15.97 -6.34 7.41
CA ASN A 175 15.45 -7.42 6.59
C ASN A 175 14.19 -6.97 5.83
N ALA A 176 14.07 -7.37 4.57
CA ALA A 176 12.94 -7.01 3.69
C ALA A 176 11.56 -7.37 4.30
N GLU A 177 11.49 -8.46 5.10
CA GLU A 177 10.28 -8.84 5.83
C GLU A 177 9.89 -7.84 6.92
N GLN A 178 10.84 -7.25 7.64
CA GLN A 178 10.56 -6.24 8.67
C GLN A 178 10.04 -4.95 8.06
N ARG A 179 10.56 -4.56 6.89
CA ARG A 179 10.07 -3.39 6.14
C ARG A 179 8.66 -3.60 5.59
N GLN A 180 8.33 -4.82 5.15
CA GLN A 180 7.04 -5.13 4.54
C GLN A 180 5.84 -4.84 5.46
N PHE A 181 6.01 -5.00 6.78
CA PHE A 181 4.95 -4.80 7.78
C PHE A 181 5.15 -3.55 8.64
N ALA A 182 6.16 -2.71 8.37
CA ALA A 182 6.43 -1.52 9.19
C ALA A 182 5.26 -0.53 9.22
N TYR A 183 4.53 -0.40 8.11
CA TYR A 183 3.37 0.50 7.97
C TYR A 183 2.15 0.09 8.80
N VAL A 184 2.08 -1.16 9.27
CA VAL A 184 0.98 -1.70 10.10
C VAL A 184 1.47 -2.22 11.45
N ASP A 185 2.74 -2.05 11.78
CA ASP A 185 3.29 -2.47 13.06
C ASP A 185 2.72 -1.61 14.20
N PRO A 186 1.97 -2.20 15.15
CA PRO A 186 1.35 -1.44 16.24
C PRO A 186 2.36 -0.67 17.12
N ARG A 187 3.64 -1.07 17.11
CA ARG A 187 4.71 -0.40 17.85
C ARG A 187 5.05 0.99 17.29
N ASN A 188 4.71 1.24 16.02
CA ASN A 188 4.97 2.49 15.30
C ASN A 188 3.72 3.40 15.24
N ARG A 189 2.75 3.22 16.16
CA ARG A 189 1.44 3.89 16.07
C ARG A 189 1.55 5.42 16.06
N GLU A 190 2.43 6.01 16.85
CA GLU A 190 2.62 7.47 16.89
C GLU A 190 3.08 8.02 15.55
N VAL A 191 4.03 7.34 14.91
CA VAL A 191 4.51 7.67 13.56
C VAL A 191 3.38 7.57 12.54
N GLN A 192 2.61 6.48 12.57
CA GLN A 192 1.49 6.27 11.65
C GLN A 192 0.40 7.34 11.76
N VAL A 193 0.12 7.83 12.98
CA VAL A 193 -0.85 8.91 13.20
C VAL A 193 -0.40 10.21 12.55
N GLU A 194 0.86 10.59 12.69
CA GLU A 194 1.39 11.79 12.03
C GLU A 194 1.34 11.67 10.50
N TYR A 195 1.76 10.54 9.95
CA TYR A 195 1.67 10.29 8.51
C TYR A 195 0.23 10.34 7.99
N GLU A 196 -0.74 9.82 8.75
CA GLU A 196 -2.17 9.93 8.42
C GLU A 196 -2.64 11.38 8.39
N GLN A 197 -2.24 12.20 9.37
CA GLN A 197 -2.59 13.62 9.41
C GLN A 197 -2.03 14.38 8.21
N VAL A 198 -0.79 14.11 7.85
CA VAL A 198 -0.11 14.73 6.71
C VAL A 198 -0.77 14.38 5.38
N VAL A 199 -1.02 13.08 5.11
CA VAL A 199 -1.69 12.69 3.86
C VAL A 199 -3.13 13.22 3.81
N THR A 200 -3.82 13.29 4.94
CA THR A 200 -5.19 13.85 5.00
C THR A 200 -5.19 15.33 4.61
N GLN A 201 -4.20 16.12 5.06
CA GLN A 201 -4.05 17.50 4.64
C GLN A 201 -3.75 17.61 3.15
N HIS A 202 -2.82 16.83 2.64
CA HIS A 202 -2.50 16.79 1.21
C HIS A 202 -3.73 16.47 0.32
N LEU A 203 -4.61 15.56 0.79
CA LEU A 203 -5.85 15.26 0.07
C LEU A 203 -6.84 16.42 0.09
N ARG A 204 -6.85 17.27 1.14
CA ARG A 204 -7.62 18.52 1.16
C ARG A 204 -7.07 19.51 0.14
N ASP A 205 -5.76 19.70 0.11
CA ASP A 205 -5.08 20.61 -0.82
C ASP A 205 -5.33 20.24 -2.28
N LEU A 206 -5.54 18.96 -2.55
CA LEU A 206 -5.89 18.42 -3.87
C LEU A 206 -7.40 18.38 -4.16
N ASP A 207 -8.27 18.81 -3.24
CA ASP A 207 -9.74 18.61 -3.29
C ASP A 207 -10.14 17.15 -3.51
N ALA A 208 -9.35 16.21 -2.95
CA ALA A 208 -9.49 14.77 -3.09
C ALA A 208 -9.92 14.05 -1.80
N LEU A 209 -10.19 14.81 -0.73
CA LEU A 209 -10.63 14.25 0.54
C LEU A 209 -12.04 13.68 0.41
N VAL A 210 -12.23 12.44 0.88
CA VAL A 210 -13.54 11.80 0.96
C VAL A 210 -14.15 12.05 2.36
N ASP A 211 -15.37 12.58 2.39
CA ASP A 211 -16.13 12.72 3.64
C ASP A 211 -16.80 11.38 3.99
N ALA A 212 -16.46 10.83 5.15
CA ALA A 212 -17.08 9.58 5.65
C ALA A 212 -18.60 9.65 5.75
N LYS A 213 -19.18 10.84 5.98
CA LYS A 213 -20.64 11.03 6.07
C LYS A 213 -21.36 10.91 4.73
N ALA A 214 -20.62 11.14 3.63
CA ALA A 214 -21.16 11.03 2.27
C ALA A 214 -21.14 9.59 1.74
N LEU A 215 -20.49 8.64 2.44
CA LEU A 215 -20.39 7.26 1.99
C LEU A 215 -21.72 6.53 2.05
N LYS A 216 -22.06 5.83 0.97
CA LYS A 216 -23.25 5.00 0.85
C LYS A 216 -23.17 3.78 1.77
N SER A 217 -24.25 3.49 2.48
CA SER A 217 -24.41 2.29 3.30
C SER A 217 -25.06 1.15 2.51
N ALA A 218 -25.03 -0.08 3.04
CA ALA A 218 -25.69 -1.22 2.43
C ALA A 218 -27.20 -1.04 2.32
N GLN A 219 -27.84 -0.47 3.33
CA GLN A 219 -29.30 -0.20 3.31
C GLN A 219 -29.68 0.81 2.24
N SER A 220 -28.85 1.82 1.99
CA SER A 220 -29.11 2.82 0.94
C SER A 220 -29.06 2.21 -0.47
N VAL A 221 -28.29 1.12 -0.66
CA VAL A 221 -28.15 0.42 -1.95
C VAL A 221 -29.20 -0.68 -2.12
N GLU A 222 -29.61 -1.36 -1.05
CA GLU A 222 -30.64 -2.43 -1.11
C GLU A 222 -32.01 -1.94 -1.57
N ALA A 223 -32.31 -0.65 -1.37
CA ALA A 223 -33.53 -0.04 -1.89
C ALA A 223 -33.58 -0.03 -3.44
N GLU A 224 -32.42 -0.20 -4.11
CA GLU A 224 -32.29 -0.16 -5.56
C GLU A 224 -32.08 -1.55 -6.21
N ALA A 225 -31.82 -2.61 -5.43
CA ALA A 225 -31.39 -3.91 -5.95
C ALA A 225 -32.43 -5.02 -5.78
N ASN A 226 -32.71 -5.77 -6.86
CA ASN A 226 -33.58 -6.95 -6.87
C ASN A 226 -32.86 -8.23 -6.45
N ALA A 227 -33.56 -9.02 -5.61
CA ALA A 227 -33.53 -10.46 -5.31
C ALA A 227 -32.22 -11.25 -5.36
N ALA A 228 -31.94 -12.00 -4.28
CA ALA A 228 -30.95 -13.07 -4.21
C ALA A 228 -31.18 -14.14 -5.30
N VAL A 229 -30.10 -14.53 -5.99
CA VAL A 229 -30.14 -15.51 -7.08
C VAL A 229 -30.23 -16.96 -6.56
N ASN A 230 -29.85 -17.19 -5.28
CA ASN A 230 -29.85 -18.50 -4.62
C ASN A 230 -29.92 -18.35 -3.09
N ASP A 231 -30.08 -19.47 -2.35
CA ASP A 231 -30.20 -19.50 -0.89
C ASP A 231 -28.84 -19.38 -0.15
N ILE A 232 -27.72 -19.37 -0.85
CA ILE A 232 -26.38 -19.28 -0.25
C ILE A 232 -26.13 -17.84 0.24
N VAL A 233 -25.87 -17.70 1.54
CA VAL A 233 -25.61 -16.39 2.15
C VAL A 233 -24.17 -15.97 1.94
N ALA A 234 -23.21 -16.87 2.12
CA ALA A 234 -21.79 -16.54 1.97
C ALA A 234 -21.04 -17.58 1.13
N SER A 235 -20.09 -17.12 0.32
CA SER A 235 -19.15 -17.96 -0.40
C SER A 235 -17.73 -17.63 0.04
N VAL A 236 -16.98 -18.64 0.47
CA VAL A 236 -15.52 -18.52 0.63
C VAL A 236 -14.89 -18.72 -0.74
N VAL A 237 -14.08 -17.77 -1.20
CA VAL A 237 -13.39 -17.82 -2.49
C VAL A 237 -11.92 -18.12 -2.30
N ILE A 238 -11.44 -19.18 -2.93
CA ILE A 238 -10.06 -19.65 -2.89
C ILE A 238 -9.50 -19.73 -4.32
N PRO A 239 -8.83 -18.69 -4.83
CA PRO A 239 -8.01 -18.81 -6.02
C PRO A 239 -6.80 -19.71 -5.75
N VAL A 240 -6.49 -20.64 -6.64
CA VAL A 240 -5.36 -21.55 -6.43
C VAL A 240 -4.61 -21.89 -7.71
N PHE A 241 -3.29 -21.96 -7.59
CA PHE A 241 -2.38 -22.50 -8.59
C PHE A 241 -1.19 -23.18 -7.91
N ASN A 242 -1.05 -24.51 -8.11
CA ASN A 242 0.06 -25.31 -7.59
C ASN A 242 0.27 -25.17 -6.07
N ARG A 243 -0.69 -25.65 -5.30
CA ARG A 243 -0.71 -25.61 -3.83
C ARG A 243 -1.04 -26.96 -3.20
N VAL A 244 -0.48 -28.04 -3.75
CA VAL A 244 -0.73 -29.42 -3.27
C VAL A 244 -0.49 -29.63 -1.76
N LYS A 245 0.46 -28.87 -1.18
CA LYS A 245 0.81 -28.98 0.25
C LYS A 245 -0.17 -28.27 1.19
N THR A 246 -0.93 -27.28 0.73
CA THR A 246 -1.68 -26.36 1.58
C THR A 246 -3.17 -26.31 1.29
N ILE A 247 -3.59 -26.61 0.06
CA ILE A 247 -4.98 -26.43 -0.37
C ILE A 247 -5.97 -27.25 0.47
N ARG A 248 -5.59 -28.46 0.94
CA ARG A 248 -6.44 -29.28 1.80
C ARG A 248 -6.74 -28.56 3.11
N ASP A 249 -5.72 -27.98 3.76
CA ASP A 249 -5.87 -27.27 5.02
C ASP A 249 -6.77 -26.05 4.85
N ALA A 250 -6.56 -25.27 3.79
CA ALA A 250 -7.37 -24.09 3.50
C ALA A 250 -8.85 -24.46 3.32
N ILE A 251 -9.17 -25.47 2.49
CA ILE A 251 -10.55 -25.93 2.27
C ILE A 251 -11.16 -26.48 3.56
N GLN A 252 -10.43 -27.27 4.32
CA GLN A 252 -10.91 -27.81 5.60
C GLN A 252 -11.17 -26.71 6.63
N SER A 253 -10.31 -25.68 6.68
CA SER A 253 -10.50 -24.49 7.52
C SER A 253 -11.80 -23.77 7.16
N ALA A 254 -12.12 -23.64 5.87
CA ALA A 254 -13.38 -23.06 5.43
C ALA A 254 -14.59 -23.95 5.76
N LEU A 255 -14.48 -25.29 5.55
CA LEU A 255 -15.56 -26.22 5.84
C LEU A 255 -15.87 -26.37 7.34
N SER A 256 -14.90 -26.11 8.22
CA SER A 256 -15.05 -26.14 9.67
C SER A 256 -15.80 -24.92 10.25
N GLN A 257 -16.22 -23.99 9.40
CA GLN A 257 -16.95 -22.81 9.89
C GLN A 257 -18.36 -23.15 10.39
N GLU A 258 -18.67 -22.64 11.57
CA GLU A 258 -19.95 -22.79 12.26
C GLU A 258 -20.79 -21.52 12.01
N CYS A 259 -21.78 -21.64 11.11
CA CYS A 259 -22.62 -20.53 10.68
C CYS A 259 -24.10 -20.83 10.87
N ALA A 260 -24.89 -19.81 11.22
CA ALA A 260 -26.36 -19.89 11.30
C ALA A 260 -27.04 -19.75 9.92
N PHE A 261 -26.27 -19.84 8.82
CA PHE A 261 -26.72 -19.66 7.46
C PHE A 261 -25.99 -20.63 6.50
N PRO A 262 -26.58 -20.94 5.34
CA PRO A 262 -25.93 -21.76 4.33
C PRO A 262 -24.75 -21.02 3.66
N PHE A 263 -23.64 -21.72 3.49
CA PHE A 263 -22.46 -21.23 2.79
C PHE A 263 -21.82 -22.31 1.92
N ASN A 264 -20.96 -21.90 0.99
CA ASN A 264 -20.15 -22.79 0.17
C ASN A 264 -18.70 -22.27 0.01
N VAL A 265 -17.85 -23.11 -0.59
CA VAL A 265 -16.42 -22.83 -0.82
C VAL A 265 -16.16 -22.95 -2.32
N LEU A 266 -15.96 -21.82 -3.00
CA LEU A 266 -15.68 -21.73 -4.42
C LEU A 266 -14.16 -21.76 -4.62
N VAL A 267 -13.63 -22.91 -5.06
CA VAL A 267 -12.19 -23.09 -5.30
C VAL A 267 -11.94 -22.97 -6.80
N VAL A 268 -11.25 -21.90 -7.20
CA VAL A 268 -10.91 -21.63 -8.60
C VAL A 268 -9.51 -22.14 -8.88
N ASP A 269 -9.42 -23.34 -9.45
CA ASP A 269 -8.16 -23.98 -9.83
C ASP A 269 -7.69 -23.47 -11.19
N ASN A 270 -6.68 -22.61 -11.16
CA ASN A 270 -6.13 -21.97 -12.34
C ASN A 270 -5.13 -22.89 -13.07
N TYR A 271 -5.58 -24.11 -13.44
CA TYR A 271 -4.78 -25.11 -14.15
C TYR A 271 -3.58 -25.64 -13.39
N SER A 272 -3.73 -26.00 -12.13
CA SER A 272 -2.69 -26.66 -11.34
C SER A 272 -2.21 -27.97 -11.97
N THR A 273 -0.91 -28.24 -11.85
CA THR A 273 -0.23 -29.41 -12.45
C THR A 273 0.47 -30.31 -11.44
N ASP A 274 0.44 -29.94 -10.14
CA ASP A 274 1.15 -30.61 -9.05
C ASP A 274 0.30 -31.62 -8.25
N GLY A 275 -0.96 -31.87 -8.66
CA GLY A 275 -1.93 -32.69 -7.93
C GLY A 275 -2.94 -31.87 -7.09
N THR A 276 -2.84 -30.54 -7.05
CA THR A 276 -3.80 -29.66 -6.36
C THR A 276 -5.23 -29.92 -6.81
N GLY A 277 -5.49 -29.95 -8.13
CA GLY A 277 -6.82 -30.18 -8.71
C GLY A 277 -7.44 -31.52 -8.31
N GLN A 278 -6.61 -32.56 -8.13
CA GLN A 278 -7.08 -33.86 -7.65
C GLN A 278 -7.60 -33.76 -6.21
N ILE A 279 -6.86 -33.11 -5.32
CA ILE A 279 -7.27 -32.90 -3.91
C ILE A 279 -8.61 -32.15 -3.84
N ILE A 280 -8.77 -31.08 -4.64
CA ILE A 280 -10.01 -30.31 -4.68
C ILE A 280 -11.18 -31.18 -5.15
N SER A 281 -10.98 -31.97 -6.20
CA SER A 281 -12.00 -32.88 -6.72
C SER A 281 -12.42 -33.98 -5.72
N GLU A 282 -11.46 -34.54 -4.96
CA GLU A 282 -11.74 -35.51 -3.89
C GLU A 282 -12.59 -34.88 -2.78
N LEU A 283 -12.25 -33.66 -2.35
CA LEU A 283 -13.01 -32.94 -1.32
C LEU A 283 -14.41 -32.55 -1.80
N ALA A 284 -14.58 -32.16 -3.06
CA ALA A 284 -15.88 -31.86 -3.66
C ALA A 284 -16.81 -33.08 -3.80
N GLN A 285 -16.24 -34.30 -3.92
CA GLN A 285 -17.03 -35.53 -3.89
C GLN A 285 -17.55 -35.87 -2.47
N VAL A 286 -16.82 -35.47 -1.44
CA VAL A 286 -17.17 -35.78 -0.04
C VAL A 286 -18.10 -34.71 0.58
N ASP A 287 -17.89 -33.43 0.26
CA ASP A 287 -18.67 -32.32 0.81
C ASP A 287 -19.25 -31.44 -0.32
N PRO A 288 -20.59 -31.43 -0.52
CA PRO A 288 -21.24 -30.70 -1.61
C PRO A 288 -21.08 -29.16 -1.49
N ARG A 289 -20.61 -28.64 -0.37
CA ARG A 289 -20.28 -27.23 -0.21
C ARG A 289 -19.04 -26.84 -1.01
N VAL A 290 -18.15 -27.77 -1.32
CA VAL A 290 -16.95 -27.51 -2.13
C VAL A 290 -17.32 -27.49 -3.60
N VAL A 291 -17.10 -26.37 -4.23
CA VAL A 291 -17.32 -26.15 -5.66
C VAL A 291 -16.00 -26.01 -6.36
N HIS A 292 -15.58 -27.05 -7.09
CA HIS A 292 -14.37 -27.01 -7.91
C HIS A 292 -14.66 -26.29 -9.24
N ILE A 293 -13.99 -25.19 -9.51
CA ILE A 293 -14.13 -24.39 -10.71
C ILE A 293 -12.78 -24.39 -11.44
N VAL A 294 -12.76 -24.93 -12.67
CA VAL A 294 -11.65 -24.75 -13.60
C VAL A 294 -12.12 -23.71 -14.63
N PRO A 295 -11.45 -22.53 -14.73
CA PRO A 295 -11.90 -21.49 -15.65
C PRO A 295 -11.70 -21.92 -17.11
N GLU A 296 -12.52 -21.39 -18.03
CA GLU A 296 -12.36 -21.66 -19.47
C GLU A 296 -11.08 -20.99 -20.02
N SER A 297 -10.75 -19.80 -19.53
CA SER A 297 -9.56 -19.07 -19.94
C SER A 297 -8.33 -19.44 -19.11
N LYS A 298 -7.22 -19.70 -19.78
CA LYS A 298 -5.90 -19.96 -19.17
C LYS A 298 -5.11 -18.68 -18.85
N THR A 299 -5.69 -17.51 -19.13
CA THR A 299 -5.03 -16.22 -18.95
C THR A 299 -5.47 -15.49 -17.68
N LEU A 300 -6.16 -16.18 -16.78
CA LEU A 300 -6.58 -15.57 -15.53
C LEU A 300 -5.39 -15.46 -14.56
N ASN A 301 -5.35 -14.33 -13.89
CA ASN A 301 -4.58 -14.10 -12.70
C ASN A 301 -5.49 -14.18 -11.46
N ILE A 302 -5.00 -13.84 -10.28
CA ILE A 302 -5.78 -13.92 -9.03
C ILE A 302 -7.09 -13.13 -9.15
N GLY A 303 -7.05 -11.86 -9.60
CA GLY A 303 -8.26 -11.05 -9.77
C GLY A 303 -9.25 -11.64 -10.80
N GLY A 304 -8.75 -12.25 -11.87
CA GLY A 304 -9.60 -12.96 -12.84
C GLY A 304 -10.26 -14.20 -12.24
N CYS A 305 -9.57 -14.95 -11.40
CA CYS A 305 -10.12 -16.07 -10.66
C CYS A 305 -11.23 -15.63 -9.68
N TRP A 306 -11.03 -14.52 -8.98
CA TRP A 306 -12.06 -13.89 -8.17
C TRP A 306 -13.30 -13.55 -8.97
N ASN A 307 -13.15 -12.86 -10.10
CA ASN A 307 -14.27 -12.50 -10.98
C ASN A 307 -15.01 -13.74 -11.51
N ARG A 308 -14.27 -14.82 -11.80
CA ARG A 308 -14.88 -16.09 -12.21
C ARG A 308 -15.73 -16.71 -11.10
N ALA A 309 -15.24 -16.69 -9.85
CA ALA A 309 -16.00 -17.18 -8.71
C ALA A 309 -17.26 -16.34 -8.44
N VAL A 310 -17.12 -15.00 -8.44
CA VAL A 310 -18.22 -14.05 -8.21
C VAL A 310 -19.32 -14.16 -9.25
N SER A 311 -18.97 -14.42 -10.51
CA SER A 311 -19.93 -14.61 -11.62
C SER A 311 -20.62 -15.99 -11.62
N ASP A 312 -20.14 -16.96 -10.86
CA ASP A 312 -20.76 -18.29 -10.79
C ASP A 312 -22.16 -18.20 -10.17
N ALA A 313 -23.12 -18.93 -10.74
CA ALA A 313 -24.52 -18.93 -10.27
C ALA A 313 -24.68 -19.44 -8.83
N ARG A 314 -23.71 -20.24 -8.34
CA ARG A 314 -23.67 -20.79 -6.98
C ARG A 314 -23.09 -19.82 -5.96
N CYS A 315 -22.53 -18.68 -6.38
CA CYS A 315 -21.93 -17.69 -5.49
C CYS A 315 -23.01 -17.02 -4.64
N GLY A 316 -22.77 -16.94 -3.32
CA GLY A 316 -23.68 -16.34 -2.34
C GLY A 316 -23.66 -14.81 -2.35
N LYS A 317 -24.48 -14.21 -1.47
CA LYS A 317 -24.61 -12.76 -1.31
C LYS A 317 -23.31 -12.09 -0.85
N PHE A 318 -22.58 -12.72 0.07
CA PHE A 318 -21.29 -12.25 0.59
C PHE A 318 -20.17 -13.14 0.09
N VAL A 319 -19.08 -12.52 -0.33
CA VAL A 319 -17.91 -13.21 -0.88
C VAL A 319 -16.74 -12.95 0.05
N VAL A 320 -16.12 -14.00 0.60
CA VAL A 320 -15.11 -13.89 1.66
C VAL A 320 -13.81 -14.55 1.20
N GLN A 321 -12.71 -13.85 1.35
CA GLN A 321 -11.37 -14.32 0.98
C GLN A 321 -10.91 -15.47 1.87
N LEU A 322 -10.24 -16.46 1.23
CA LEU A 322 -9.28 -17.32 1.86
C LEU A 322 -8.18 -17.64 0.84
N ASP A 323 -6.93 -17.37 1.17
CA ASP A 323 -5.80 -17.72 0.31
C ASP A 323 -5.49 -19.21 0.42
N SER A 324 -5.00 -19.80 -0.64
CA SER A 324 -4.85 -21.26 -0.78
C SER A 324 -3.76 -21.89 0.11
N ASP A 325 -3.00 -21.05 0.84
CA ASP A 325 -1.94 -21.45 1.78
C ASP A 325 -2.18 -20.95 3.22
N ASP A 326 -3.33 -20.30 3.47
CA ASP A 326 -3.71 -19.74 4.77
C ASP A 326 -4.91 -20.47 5.42
N MET A 327 -5.30 -20.03 6.61
CA MET A 327 -6.40 -20.63 7.36
C MET A 327 -7.19 -19.56 8.15
N TYR A 328 -8.48 -19.77 8.33
CA TYR A 328 -9.24 -18.97 9.30
C TYR A 328 -8.77 -19.27 10.74
N SER A 329 -8.75 -18.27 11.60
CA SER A 329 -8.24 -18.38 12.97
C SER A 329 -9.23 -19.04 13.94
N SER A 330 -10.52 -19.09 13.58
CA SER A 330 -11.56 -19.69 14.43
C SER A 330 -12.72 -20.26 13.60
N PRO A 331 -13.52 -21.19 14.16
CA PRO A 331 -14.70 -21.72 13.49
C PRO A 331 -15.82 -20.68 13.33
N ARG A 332 -15.72 -19.50 13.93
CA ARG A 332 -16.72 -18.45 13.86
C ARG A 332 -16.34 -17.27 12.95
N THR A 333 -15.23 -17.36 12.24
CA THR A 333 -14.74 -16.28 11.36
C THR A 333 -15.79 -15.86 10.33
N LEU A 334 -16.37 -16.82 9.60
CA LEU A 334 -17.35 -16.53 8.55
C LEU A 334 -18.64 -15.92 9.13
N GLN A 335 -19.10 -16.39 10.31
CA GLN A 335 -20.25 -15.80 11.01
C GLN A 335 -19.95 -14.34 11.38
N GLN A 336 -18.80 -14.06 12.00
CA GLN A 336 -18.40 -12.70 12.39
C GLN A 336 -18.32 -11.74 11.21
N VAL A 337 -17.80 -12.20 10.07
CA VAL A 337 -17.73 -11.39 8.85
C VAL A 337 -19.13 -11.03 8.35
N VAL A 338 -20.05 -11.98 8.29
CA VAL A 338 -21.45 -11.73 7.84
C VAL A 338 -22.20 -10.84 8.83
N ASP A 339 -22.00 -11.02 10.12
CA ASP A 339 -22.60 -10.16 11.15
C ASP A 339 -22.09 -8.72 11.03
N ALA A 340 -20.79 -8.53 10.77
CA ALA A 340 -20.21 -7.19 10.56
C ALA A 340 -20.81 -6.45 9.36
N PHE A 341 -21.16 -7.13 8.27
CA PHE A 341 -21.90 -6.49 7.17
C PHE A 341 -23.23 -5.90 7.60
N ARG A 342 -23.93 -6.59 8.49
CA ARG A 342 -25.25 -6.18 9.00
C ARG A 342 -25.15 -5.10 10.07
N GLU A 343 -24.27 -5.30 11.04
CA GLU A 343 -24.11 -4.42 12.20
C GLU A 343 -23.50 -3.06 11.83
N GLN A 344 -22.55 -3.06 10.88
CA GLN A 344 -21.85 -1.85 10.44
C GLN A 344 -22.47 -1.21 9.19
N ASP A 345 -23.51 -1.82 8.64
CA ASP A 345 -24.22 -1.34 7.43
C ASP A 345 -23.26 -0.96 6.30
N CYS A 346 -22.40 -1.91 5.90
CA CYS A 346 -21.30 -1.68 4.99
C CYS A 346 -21.36 -2.58 3.74
N MET A 347 -20.61 -2.20 2.69
CA MET A 347 -20.59 -2.89 1.41
C MET A 347 -19.38 -3.82 1.25
N ALA A 348 -18.37 -3.64 2.07
CA ALA A 348 -17.19 -4.51 2.21
C ALA A 348 -16.78 -4.57 3.68
N VAL A 349 -16.10 -5.66 4.06
CA VAL A 349 -15.55 -5.86 5.41
C VAL A 349 -14.09 -6.26 5.27
N VAL A 350 -13.24 -5.70 6.12
CA VAL A 350 -11.84 -6.10 6.23
C VAL A 350 -11.54 -6.54 7.66
N GLY A 351 -11.01 -7.75 7.78
CA GLY A 351 -10.59 -8.32 9.05
C GLY A 351 -9.14 -8.02 9.42
N SER A 352 -8.75 -8.59 10.54
CA SER A 352 -7.37 -8.59 11.05
C SER A 352 -6.81 -10.00 11.02
N TYR A 353 -5.49 -10.13 10.95
CA TYR A 353 -4.82 -11.41 10.82
C TYR A 353 -3.63 -11.55 11.76
N SER A 354 -3.27 -12.77 12.06
CA SER A 354 -2.06 -13.09 12.80
C SER A 354 -1.01 -13.67 11.86
N LEU A 355 0.23 -13.20 11.98
CA LEU A 355 1.37 -13.83 11.31
C LEU A 355 1.76 -15.10 12.04
N THR A 356 1.88 -16.20 11.31
CA THR A 356 2.30 -17.50 11.87
C THR A 356 3.32 -18.18 10.97
N ASP A 357 4.09 -19.11 11.52
CA ASP A 357 4.81 -20.08 10.71
C ASP A 357 3.85 -21.11 10.09
N PHE A 358 4.39 -22.07 9.35
CA PHE A 358 3.60 -23.12 8.71
C PHE A 358 2.82 -24.00 9.72
N ASP A 359 3.35 -24.16 10.92
CA ASP A 359 2.77 -24.93 12.03
C ASP A 359 1.82 -24.09 12.91
N LEU A 360 1.43 -22.90 12.47
CA LEU A 360 0.57 -21.95 13.16
C LEU A 360 1.17 -21.36 14.48
N ARG A 361 2.50 -21.40 14.65
CA ARG A 361 3.15 -20.72 15.77
C ARG A 361 3.26 -19.23 15.45
N PRO A 362 2.93 -18.34 16.40
CA PRO A 362 2.99 -16.91 16.17
C PRO A 362 4.38 -16.41 15.75
N LEU A 363 4.42 -15.53 14.75
CA LEU A 363 5.61 -14.80 14.30
C LEU A 363 5.45 -13.30 14.61
N PRO A 364 6.55 -12.57 14.92
CA PRO A 364 6.50 -11.12 15.07
C PRO A 364 6.01 -10.42 13.78
N PRO A 365 5.27 -9.31 13.89
CA PRO A 365 4.79 -8.67 15.12
C PRO A 365 3.54 -9.32 15.74
N GLY A 366 3.06 -10.44 15.23
CA GLY A 366 1.91 -11.18 15.73
C GLY A 366 0.61 -10.73 15.06
N LEU A 367 -0.29 -10.12 15.86
CA LEU A 367 -1.55 -9.60 15.33
C LEU A 367 -1.33 -8.32 14.53
N ILE A 368 -1.83 -8.32 13.29
CA ILE A 368 -1.95 -7.15 12.44
C ILE A 368 -3.42 -6.72 12.47
N ASP A 369 -3.74 -5.76 13.32
CA ASP A 369 -5.13 -5.37 13.63
C ASP A 369 -5.65 -4.20 12.79
N HIS A 370 -4.78 -3.55 12.01
CA HIS A 370 -5.14 -2.44 11.13
C HIS A 370 -5.93 -1.31 11.83
N LYS A 371 -5.59 -0.98 13.08
CA LYS A 371 -6.19 0.15 13.81
C LYS A 371 -5.86 1.52 13.22
N GLU A 372 -4.93 1.58 12.27
CA GLU A 372 -4.71 2.78 11.44
C GLU A 372 -5.93 3.09 10.55
N TRP A 373 -6.79 2.12 10.28
CA TRP A 373 -8.07 2.38 9.63
C TRP A 373 -9.12 2.77 10.66
N THR A 374 -9.64 3.98 10.57
CA THR A 374 -10.82 4.42 11.34
C THR A 374 -12.03 4.61 10.44
N PRO A 375 -13.27 4.49 10.94
CA PRO A 375 -14.48 4.76 10.15
C PRO A 375 -14.52 6.18 9.58
N GLU A 376 -13.90 7.13 10.28
CA GLU A 376 -13.91 8.55 9.93
C GLU A 376 -12.92 8.90 8.83
N ASN A 377 -11.77 8.22 8.75
CA ASN A 377 -10.67 8.61 7.86
C ASN A 377 -9.97 7.44 7.13
N GLY A 378 -10.35 6.21 7.40
CA GLY A 378 -9.71 5.03 6.81
C GLY A 378 -9.66 5.06 5.28
N MET A 379 -10.73 5.55 4.62
CA MET A 379 -10.81 5.68 3.17
C MET A 379 -9.74 6.64 2.60
N ASN A 380 -9.34 7.65 3.36
CA ASN A 380 -8.28 8.59 2.96
C ASN A 380 -6.90 8.02 3.29
N ASN A 381 -6.73 7.46 4.48
CA ASN A 381 -5.48 6.81 4.89
C ASN A 381 -5.11 5.59 4.02
N ALA A 382 -6.10 4.95 3.39
CA ALA A 382 -5.89 3.84 2.45
C ALA A 382 -4.96 4.17 1.27
N LEU A 383 -4.87 5.45 0.88
CA LEU A 383 -3.95 5.90 -0.17
C LEU A 383 -2.48 5.91 0.28
N ARG A 384 -2.21 5.93 1.58
CA ARG A 384 -0.85 5.92 2.14
C ARG A 384 -0.31 4.50 2.33
N ILE A 385 -1.16 3.55 2.73
CA ILE A 385 -0.77 2.21 3.15
C ILE A 385 -0.72 1.22 1.98
N ASN A 386 0.04 0.12 2.13
CA ASN A 386 0.25 -0.86 1.09
C ASN A 386 -0.71 -2.05 1.08
N GLY A 387 -1.57 -2.17 2.07
CA GLY A 387 -2.57 -3.23 2.19
C GLY A 387 -3.64 -2.88 3.22
N LEU A 388 -4.79 -3.53 3.15
CA LEU A 388 -5.95 -3.20 3.97
C LEU A 388 -6.34 -4.29 4.97
N GLY A 389 -5.58 -5.38 5.07
CA GLY A 389 -5.83 -6.49 5.99
C GLY A 389 -6.43 -7.72 5.34
N ALA A 390 -6.73 -8.74 6.16
CA ALA A 390 -7.32 -10.01 5.75
C ALA A 390 -8.18 -10.59 6.91
N PRO A 391 -9.24 -11.39 6.59
CA PRO A 391 -9.78 -11.61 5.27
C PRO A 391 -10.50 -10.37 4.75
N ARG A 392 -10.55 -10.21 3.43
CA ARG A 392 -11.38 -9.22 2.77
C ARG A 392 -12.70 -9.87 2.36
N ALA A 393 -13.79 -9.17 2.58
CA ALA A 393 -15.10 -9.65 2.20
C ALA A 393 -15.89 -8.55 1.49
N PHE A 394 -16.73 -8.95 0.56
CA PHE A 394 -17.46 -8.04 -0.31
C PHE A 394 -18.91 -8.50 -0.48
N ARG A 395 -19.79 -7.57 -0.74
CA ARG A 395 -21.07 -7.93 -1.34
C ARG A 395 -20.85 -8.36 -2.79
N ARG A 396 -21.53 -9.42 -3.22
CA ARG A 396 -21.42 -9.95 -4.58
C ARG A 396 -21.85 -8.96 -5.64
N ASP A 397 -22.97 -8.26 -5.43
CA ASP A 397 -23.49 -7.25 -6.36
C ASP A 397 -22.47 -6.12 -6.61
N LEU A 398 -21.75 -5.70 -5.56
CA LEU A 398 -20.68 -4.72 -5.68
C LEU A 398 -19.53 -5.19 -6.56
N LEU A 399 -19.07 -6.43 -6.41
CA LEU A 399 -17.99 -6.98 -7.24
C LEU A 399 -18.44 -7.27 -8.68
N LEU A 400 -19.71 -7.56 -8.91
CA LEU A 400 -20.25 -7.68 -10.27
C LEU A 400 -20.27 -6.33 -10.99
N ALA A 401 -20.58 -5.24 -10.25
CA ALA A 401 -20.53 -3.88 -10.79
C ALA A 401 -19.10 -3.34 -10.93
N HIS A 402 -18.19 -3.75 -10.05
CA HIS A 402 -16.81 -3.29 -9.96
C HIS A 402 -15.84 -4.48 -9.90
N PRO A 403 -15.60 -5.19 -11.01
CA PRO A 403 -14.76 -6.38 -11.03
C PRO A 403 -13.31 -6.04 -10.67
N LEU A 404 -12.61 -7.01 -10.09
CA LEU A 404 -11.20 -6.90 -9.79
C LEU A 404 -10.36 -6.84 -11.08
N PRO A 405 -9.26 -6.09 -11.13
CA PRO A 405 -8.34 -6.16 -12.26
C PRO A 405 -7.73 -7.57 -12.38
N ASN A 406 -7.58 -8.07 -13.59
CA ASN A 406 -7.00 -9.39 -13.85
C ASN A 406 -5.48 -9.38 -13.68
N THR A 407 -5.02 -9.26 -12.45
CA THR A 407 -3.60 -9.28 -12.06
C THR A 407 -3.39 -10.19 -10.84
N SER A 408 -2.13 -10.54 -10.55
CA SER A 408 -1.74 -11.35 -9.40
C SER A 408 -1.15 -10.54 -8.25
N TYR A 409 -1.23 -9.22 -8.30
CA TYR A 409 -0.77 -8.34 -7.25
C TYR A 409 -1.54 -7.03 -7.27
N GLY A 410 -2.07 -6.61 -6.10
CA GLY A 410 -2.79 -5.36 -5.94
C GLY A 410 -4.22 -5.34 -6.53
N GLU A 411 -4.76 -6.47 -6.96
CA GLU A 411 -6.14 -6.60 -7.46
C GLU A 411 -7.17 -6.26 -6.39
N ASP A 412 -6.92 -6.75 -5.19
CA ASP A 412 -7.71 -6.50 -3.99
C ASP A 412 -7.61 -5.05 -3.52
N TYR A 413 -6.39 -4.50 -3.52
CA TYR A 413 -6.13 -3.11 -3.16
C TYR A 413 -6.85 -2.15 -4.12
N ALA A 414 -6.80 -2.41 -5.44
CA ALA A 414 -7.50 -1.62 -6.44
C ALA A 414 -9.03 -1.63 -6.22
N ALA A 415 -9.60 -2.81 -5.96
CA ALA A 415 -11.03 -2.95 -5.68
C ALA A 415 -11.41 -2.19 -4.40
N MET A 416 -10.65 -2.38 -3.32
CA MET A 416 -10.93 -1.74 -2.03
C MET A 416 -10.80 -0.22 -2.08
N LEU A 417 -9.81 0.35 -2.78
CA LEU A 417 -9.70 1.80 -2.98
C LEU A 417 -10.91 2.34 -3.72
N ARG A 418 -11.30 1.68 -4.84
CA ARG A 418 -12.49 2.06 -5.59
C ARG A 418 -13.76 2.04 -4.75
N ILE A 419 -13.94 1.00 -3.92
CA ILE A 419 -15.07 0.86 -3.01
C ILE A 419 -15.03 1.94 -1.93
N SER A 420 -13.88 2.19 -1.31
CA SER A 420 -13.71 3.14 -0.21
C SER A 420 -14.05 4.59 -0.57
N ARG A 421 -14.05 4.94 -1.85
CA ARG A 421 -14.43 6.27 -2.32
C ARG A 421 -15.93 6.53 -2.22
N GLU A 422 -16.76 5.50 -2.36
CA GLU A 422 -18.22 5.65 -2.47
C GLU A 422 -19.00 4.92 -1.39
N TYR A 423 -18.43 3.87 -0.78
CA TYR A 423 -19.16 2.97 0.11
C TYR A 423 -18.47 2.79 1.45
N ARG A 424 -19.26 2.53 2.49
CA ARG A 424 -18.74 2.16 3.81
C ARG A 424 -18.05 0.82 3.78
N ILE A 425 -16.85 0.78 4.40
CA ILE A 425 -16.10 -0.45 4.66
C ILE A 425 -16.11 -0.72 6.15
N GLY A 426 -16.62 -1.88 6.54
CA GLY A 426 -16.62 -2.36 7.92
C GLY A 426 -15.27 -2.97 8.31
N ARG A 427 -14.96 -2.98 9.62
CA ARG A 427 -13.71 -3.49 10.17
C ARG A 427 -13.96 -4.47 11.31
N ILE A 428 -13.09 -5.49 11.38
CA ILE A 428 -13.01 -6.41 12.52
C ILE A 428 -11.56 -6.45 12.99
N TYR A 429 -11.33 -5.97 14.22
CA TYR A 429 -9.98 -5.78 14.77
C TYR A 429 -9.43 -7.01 15.52
N THR A 430 -10.27 -8.04 15.75
CA THR A 430 -9.81 -9.33 16.27
C THR A 430 -9.26 -10.20 15.15
N SER A 431 -8.31 -11.09 15.48
CA SER A 431 -7.75 -12.01 14.48
C SER A 431 -8.81 -12.94 13.92
N LEU A 432 -9.01 -12.90 12.62
CA LEU A 432 -9.91 -13.78 11.86
C LEU A 432 -9.16 -14.76 10.96
N TYR A 433 -7.85 -14.56 10.81
CA TYR A 433 -7.08 -15.17 9.74
C TYR A 433 -5.66 -15.46 10.20
N ASN A 434 -5.13 -16.62 9.88
CA ASN A 434 -3.75 -17.01 10.11
C ASN A 434 -3.01 -16.93 8.77
N CYS A 435 -2.20 -15.89 8.60
CA CYS A 435 -1.33 -15.71 7.46
C CYS A 435 -0.07 -16.54 7.69
N ARG A 436 0.05 -17.68 7.00
CA ARG A 436 1.16 -18.61 7.16
C ARG A 436 2.37 -18.19 6.32
N ARG A 437 3.49 -17.93 7.01
CA ARG A 437 4.77 -17.58 6.38
C ARG A 437 5.61 -18.82 6.14
N TRP A 438 5.94 -19.08 4.89
CA TRP A 438 6.76 -20.20 4.46
C TRP A 438 7.43 -19.92 3.11
N THR A 439 8.37 -20.77 2.71
CA THR A 439 9.16 -20.57 1.47
C THR A 439 8.34 -20.63 0.17
N GLY A 440 7.09 -21.09 0.22
CA GLY A 440 6.20 -21.17 -0.93
C GLY A 440 5.26 -19.98 -1.10
N ASN A 441 5.31 -18.97 -0.22
CA ASN A 441 4.51 -17.77 -0.43
C ASN A 441 4.94 -17.03 -1.69
N SER A 442 3.97 -16.47 -2.41
CA SER A 442 4.21 -15.75 -3.67
C SER A 442 4.98 -14.44 -3.50
N ASP A 443 5.00 -13.90 -2.30
CA ASP A 443 5.71 -12.67 -1.90
C ASP A 443 7.03 -12.95 -1.17
N ALA A 444 7.42 -14.22 -0.99
CA ALA A 444 8.70 -14.58 -0.42
C ALA A 444 9.85 -14.36 -1.43
N ALA A 445 10.92 -13.70 -0.99
CA ALA A 445 12.15 -13.53 -1.76
C ALA A 445 11.97 -12.91 -3.17
N LEU A 446 11.18 -11.86 -3.28
CA LEU A 446 11.03 -11.11 -4.53
C LEU A 446 12.35 -10.40 -4.91
N SER A 447 12.68 -10.40 -6.21
CA SER A 447 13.80 -9.60 -6.72
C SER A 447 13.49 -8.08 -6.62
N PRO A 448 14.52 -7.22 -6.53
CA PRO A 448 14.34 -5.76 -6.52
C PRO A 448 13.49 -5.26 -7.70
N GLU A 449 13.70 -5.81 -8.89
CA GLU A 449 12.94 -5.44 -10.10
C GLU A 449 11.45 -5.79 -9.94
N ARG A 450 11.15 -6.94 -9.33
CA ARG A 450 9.77 -7.34 -9.08
C ARG A 450 9.10 -6.47 -8.01
N ILE A 451 9.84 -6.11 -6.96
CA ILE A 451 9.36 -5.16 -5.94
C ILE A 451 9.06 -3.81 -6.59
N ASN A 452 9.97 -3.30 -7.43
CA ASN A 452 9.79 -2.05 -8.17
C ASN A 452 8.56 -2.10 -9.08
N GLN A 453 8.36 -3.17 -9.85
CA GLN A 453 7.17 -3.35 -10.69
C GLN A 453 5.88 -3.35 -9.86
N ASN A 454 5.86 -4.04 -8.74
CA ASN A 454 4.72 -4.10 -7.84
C ASN A 454 4.40 -2.72 -7.24
N ASN A 455 5.41 -2.00 -6.78
CA ASN A 455 5.26 -0.65 -6.23
C ASN A 455 4.79 0.35 -7.29
N LEU A 456 5.39 0.32 -8.48
CA LEU A 456 4.99 1.16 -9.60
C LEU A 456 3.52 0.93 -9.99
N TYR A 457 3.08 -0.33 -10.00
CA TYR A 457 1.69 -0.68 -10.27
C TYR A 457 0.74 -0.17 -9.19
N LYS A 458 1.06 -0.35 -7.90
CA LYS A 458 0.24 0.19 -6.80
C LYS A 458 0.17 1.71 -6.80
N ASP A 459 1.27 2.40 -7.08
CA ASP A 459 1.28 3.86 -7.22
C ASP A 459 0.41 4.30 -8.40
N ARG A 460 0.35 3.50 -9.48
CA ARG A 460 -0.57 3.75 -10.59
C ARG A 460 -2.04 3.57 -10.20
N ILE A 461 -2.36 2.54 -9.41
CA ILE A 461 -3.71 2.36 -8.85
C ILE A 461 -4.11 3.58 -8.01
N ARG A 462 -3.23 4.05 -7.13
CA ARG A 462 -3.44 5.25 -6.30
C ARG A 462 -3.62 6.51 -7.17
N SER A 463 -2.84 6.63 -8.24
CA SER A 463 -2.95 7.75 -9.18
C SER A 463 -4.32 7.79 -9.87
N ILE A 464 -4.83 6.63 -10.30
CA ILE A 464 -6.16 6.52 -10.90
C ILE A 464 -7.24 6.90 -9.87
N GLU A 465 -7.12 6.38 -8.66
CA GLU A 465 -8.07 6.66 -7.58
C GLU A 465 -8.05 8.15 -7.20
N LEU A 466 -6.87 8.74 -7.04
CA LEU A 466 -6.71 10.15 -6.69
C LEU A 466 -7.28 11.05 -7.77
N GLN A 467 -7.01 10.77 -9.05
CA GLN A 467 -7.59 11.50 -10.18
C GLN A 467 -9.12 11.42 -10.20
N ALA A 468 -9.68 10.25 -9.85
CA ALA A 468 -11.13 10.07 -9.78
C ALA A 468 -11.77 10.86 -8.61
N ARG A 469 -11.03 11.06 -7.50
CA ARG A 469 -11.46 11.88 -6.37
C ARG A 469 -11.46 13.38 -6.70
N VAL A 470 -10.38 13.86 -7.35
CA VAL A 470 -10.24 15.27 -7.76
C VAL A 470 -11.32 15.68 -8.77
N ARG A 471 -11.69 14.80 -9.68
CA ARG A 471 -12.62 15.13 -10.76
C ARG A 471 -14.08 15.25 -10.34
N LYS A 472 -14.50 14.76 -9.20
CA LYS A 472 -15.86 14.79 -8.62
C LYS A 472 -16.95 15.13 -9.65
N GLU A 473 -17.21 14.23 -10.63
CA GLU A 473 -18.37 14.30 -11.51
C GLU A 473 -19.52 13.47 -10.93
#